data_e8c04e7ded965306fca3a6b36ea21c72
#
_entry.id   e8c04e7ded965306fca3a6b36ea21c72
#
_cell.length_a   1.000
_cell.length_b   1.000
_cell.length_c   1.000
_cell.angle_alpha   90.00
_cell.angle_beta   90.00
_cell.angle_gamma   90.00
#
_symmetry.space_group_name_H-M   'P 1'
#
loop_
_entity.id
_entity.type
_entity.pdbx_description
1 polymer ?
#
loop_
_entity_poly.entity_id
_entity_poly.type
_entity_poly.pdbx_seq_one_letter_code
_entity_poly.pdbx_strand_id
1 'polypeptide(L)'
;NIDEIAEKLAHGLSLDEMRRRAEKHTETHLPEKSEAEREYWNTKVWAGQKRVEFHMRKPLCLEMEYNAARLKFWKILQARAASIQALESRTFEWAFTDAEKDILQNLVRYFINDQACKYDLAKGLFLYGAPGTGKTEIMRALQKFAEQEEMQKRFEWTNLSETYTLAKTDKEYNPVVQNVTMNRAFDEFGRYSGGVIRFGDTLDINEAIIEQRYERWKRYGQFSFFIANVTPNDLKNLVSPMLLDRIREMCTSVLFPGQSKRK
;
A
#
# COMPACT_ATOMS: atom_id res chain seq x y z
N ASN A 1 -13.00 -15.28 30.92
CA ASN A 1 -13.29 -13.90 30.68
C ASN A 1 -12.00 -13.17 30.32
N ILE A 2 -11.98 -12.41 29.20
CA ILE A 2 -10.77 -11.75 28.68
C ILE A 2 -10.22 -10.75 29.69
N ASP A 3 -11.10 -10.07 30.41
CA ASP A 3 -10.74 -9.10 31.45
C ASP A 3 -10.03 -9.76 32.64
N GLU A 4 -10.45 -10.95 33.01
CA GLU A 4 -9.84 -11.76 34.08
C GLU A 4 -8.44 -12.30 33.70
N ILE A 5 -8.22 -12.52 32.41
CA ILE A 5 -6.88 -12.90 31.86
C ILE A 5 -5.96 -11.67 31.83
N ALA A 6 -6.48 -10.50 31.45
CA ALA A 6 -5.71 -9.25 31.44
C ALA A 6 -5.30 -8.82 32.84
N GLU A 7 -6.18 -9.00 33.83
CA GLU A 7 -5.88 -8.69 35.25
C GLU A 7 -4.80 -9.64 35.84
N LYS A 8 -4.82 -10.92 35.44
CA LYS A 8 -3.81 -11.91 35.86
C LYS A 8 -2.45 -11.75 35.16
N LEU A 9 -2.43 -11.21 33.95
CA LEU A 9 -1.20 -10.81 33.26
C LEU A 9 -0.48 -9.65 33.96
N ALA A 10 -1.23 -8.74 34.57
CA ALA A 10 -0.68 -7.64 35.36
C ALA A 10 0.00 -8.09 36.69
N HIS A 11 -0.29 -9.32 37.15
CA HIS A 11 0.25 -9.87 38.40
C HIS A 11 1.41 -10.87 38.21
N GLY A 12 2.06 -10.93 37.07
CA GLY A 12 3.33 -11.61 36.89
C GLY A 12 3.30 -13.15 36.91
N LEU A 13 2.17 -13.78 36.55
CA LEU A 13 2.10 -15.23 36.41
C LEU A 13 2.86 -15.70 35.16
N SER A 14 3.64 -16.78 35.28
CA SER A 14 4.35 -17.35 34.12
C SER A 14 3.39 -17.89 33.07
N LEU A 15 3.81 -17.87 31.79
CA LEU A 15 3.03 -18.43 30.67
C LEU A 15 2.64 -19.90 30.89
N ASP A 16 3.49 -20.70 31.56
CA ASP A 16 3.21 -22.11 31.87
C ASP A 16 2.16 -22.28 32.96
N GLU A 17 2.12 -21.38 33.91
CA GLU A 17 1.10 -21.36 34.96
C GLU A 17 -0.26 -20.92 34.44
N MET A 18 -0.29 -19.98 33.47
CA MET A 18 -1.48 -19.61 32.75
C MET A 18 -2.01 -20.76 31.87
N ARG A 19 -1.14 -21.50 31.18
CA ARG A 19 -1.52 -22.69 30.41
C ARG A 19 -2.12 -23.78 31.31
N ARG A 20 -1.48 -24.14 32.41
CA ARG A 20 -1.98 -25.14 33.37
C ARG A 20 -3.35 -24.75 33.97
N ARG A 21 -3.55 -23.44 34.23
CA ARG A 21 -4.87 -22.97 34.74
C ARG A 21 -5.93 -22.95 33.64
N ALA A 22 -5.58 -22.58 32.40
CA ALA A 22 -6.48 -22.68 31.27
C ALA A 22 -6.90 -24.12 30.96
N GLU A 23 -5.94 -25.07 30.99
CA GLU A 23 -6.20 -26.51 30.83
C GLU A 23 -7.10 -27.05 31.96
N LYS A 24 -6.84 -26.66 33.21
CA LYS A 24 -7.66 -27.04 34.36
C LYS A 24 -9.08 -26.46 34.37
N HIS A 25 -9.27 -25.28 33.80
CA HIS A 25 -10.59 -24.66 33.62
C HIS A 25 -11.38 -25.25 32.43
N THR A 26 -10.70 -25.77 31.41
CA THR A 26 -11.33 -26.44 30.29
C THR A 26 -11.82 -27.85 30.65
N GLU A 27 -11.17 -28.53 31.61
CA GLU A 27 -11.59 -29.88 32.01
C GLU A 27 -12.79 -29.90 32.99
N THR A 28 -13.10 -28.80 33.69
CA THR A 28 -14.01 -28.90 34.85
C THR A 28 -15.39 -28.26 34.69
N HIS A 29 -15.67 -27.42 33.66
CA HIS A 29 -16.95 -26.63 33.65
C HIS A 29 -17.58 -26.28 32.31
N LEU A 30 -17.19 -26.92 31.21
CA LEU A 30 -17.98 -26.78 29.98
C LEU A 30 -18.93 -28.00 29.86
N PRO A 31 -20.25 -27.80 29.82
CA PRO A 31 -21.17 -28.86 29.41
C PRO A 31 -20.68 -29.43 28.07
N GLU A 32 -20.70 -30.74 27.92
CA GLU A 32 -20.37 -31.36 26.63
C GLU A 32 -21.21 -30.68 25.53
N LYS A 33 -20.51 -29.93 24.70
CA LYS A 33 -21.16 -29.29 23.54
C LYS A 33 -21.72 -30.39 22.67
N SER A 34 -22.98 -30.25 22.28
CA SER A 34 -23.58 -31.14 21.31
C SER A 34 -22.73 -31.20 20.02
N GLU A 35 -22.78 -32.31 19.33
CA GLU A 35 -22.01 -32.49 18.09
C GLU A 35 -22.29 -31.38 17.08
N ALA A 36 -23.54 -30.91 17.00
CA ALA A 36 -23.95 -29.77 16.20
C ALA A 36 -23.31 -28.44 16.64
N GLU A 37 -23.12 -28.21 17.95
CA GLU A 37 -22.43 -27.01 18.45
C GLU A 37 -20.93 -27.08 18.20
N ARG A 38 -20.31 -28.27 18.31
CA ARG A 38 -18.89 -28.47 17.97
C ARG A 38 -18.66 -28.20 16.47
N GLU A 39 -19.54 -28.73 15.62
CA GLU A 39 -19.48 -28.51 14.17
C GLU A 39 -19.71 -27.04 13.80
N TYR A 40 -20.67 -26.37 14.43
CA TYR A 40 -20.92 -24.93 14.24
C TYR A 40 -19.69 -24.08 14.61
N TRP A 41 -19.08 -24.35 15.77
CA TRP A 41 -17.89 -23.59 16.19
C TRP A 41 -16.66 -23.91 15.34
N ASN A 42 -16.46 -25.17 14.98
CA ASN A 42 -15.38 -25.56 14.06
C ASN A 42 -15.55 -24.91 12.68
N THR A 43 -16.76 -24.86 12.15
CA THR A 43 -17.08 -24.20 10.89
C THR A 43 -16.87 -22.68 10.99
N LYS A 44 -17.24 -22.05 12.11
CA LYS A 44 -17.03 -20.62 12.34
C LYS A 44 -15.54 -20.26 12.53
N VAL A 45 -14.81 -21.05 13.30
CA VAL A 45 -13.37 -20.87 13.47
C VAL A 45 -12.65 -21.09 12.13
N TRP A 46 -13.04 -22.14 11.40
CA TRP A 46 -12.48 -22.42 10.09
C TRP A 46 -12.84 -21.35 9.04
N ALA A 47 -14.07 -20.84 9.02
CA ALA A 47 -14.47 -19.72 8.18
C ALA A 47 -13.74 -18.42 8.56
N GLY A 48 -13.49 -18.19 9.85
CA GLY A 48 -12.67 -17.09 10.35
C GLY A 48 -11.21 -17.21 9.91
N GLN A 49 -10.60 -18.37 10.07
CA GLN A 49 -9.25 -18.66 9.63
C GLN A 49 -9.12 -18.57 8.10
N LYS A 50 -10.04 -19.13 7.33
CA LYS A 50 -10.07 -18.97 5.87
C LYS A 50 -10.25 -17.50 5.46
N ARG A 51 -11.04 -16.74 6.17
CA ARG A 51 -11.23 -15.32 5.89
C ARG A 51 -9.95 -14.52 6.14
N VAL A 52 -9.22 -14.85 7.21
CA VAL A 52 -7.91 -14.26 7.51
C VAL A 52 -6.87 -14.69 6.47
N GLU A 53 -6.80 -15.95 6.13
CA GLU A 53 -5.90 -16.46 5.08
C GLU A 53 -6.25 -15.91 3.69
N PHE A 54 -7.53 -15.75 3.38
CA PHE A 54 -7.98 -15.15 2.14
C PHE A 54 -7.58 -13.66 2.04
N HIS A 55 -7.68 -12.89 3.13
CA HIS A 55 -7.22 -11.51 3.18
C HIS A 55 -5.69 -11.39 3.15
N MET A 56 -4.97 -12.32 3.76
CA MET A 56 -3.50 -12.31 3.81
C MET A 56 -2.85 -12.91 2.55
N ARG A 57 -3.54 -13.81 1.85
CA ARG A 57 -2.99 -14.61 0.73
C ARG A 57 -3.95 -14.72 -0.44
N LYS A 58 -4.74 -13.70 -0.73
CA LYS A 58 -5.58 -13.73 -1.92
C LYS A 58 -4.68 -13.96 -3.13
N PRO A 59 -4.81 -15.09 -3.85
CA PRO A 59 -3.97 -15.33 -5.01
C PRO A 59 -4.17 -14.21 -6.03
N LEU A 60 -3.08 -13.73 -6.60
CA LEU A 60 -3.12 -12.75 -7.66
C LEU A 60 -3.49 -13.48 -8.95
N CYS A 61 -4.76 -13.45 -9.28
CA CYS A 61 -5.27 -14.04 -10.51
C CYS A 61 -5.37 -12.98 -11.60
N LEU A 62 -5.19 -13.39 -12.85
CA LEU A 62 -5.43 -12.51 -13.99
C LEU A 62 -6.88 -11.99 -13.91
N GLU A 63 -7.05 -10.67 -13.88
CA GLU A 63 -8.34 -10.02 -13.69
C GLU A 63 -9.01 -9.62 -15.01
N MET A 64 -8.21 -9.47 -16.08
CA MET A 64 -8.68 -9.04 -17.38
C MET A 64 -7.70 -9.45 -18.48
N GLU A 65 -8.22 -9.65 -19.70
CA GLU A 65 -7.37 -9.84 -20.88
C GLU A 65 -6.59 -8.55 -21.21
N TYR A 66 -5.31 -8.69 -21.55
CA TYR A 66 -4.38 -7.56 -21.70
C TYR A 66 -4.80 -6.52 -22.74
N ASN A 67 -5.29 -6.95 -23.93
CA ASN A 67 -5.66 -5.98 -24.97
C ASN A 67 -6.90 -5.18 -24.56
N ALA A 68 -7.85 -5.81 -23.87
CA ALA A 68 -9.01 -5.12 -23.31
C ALA A 68 -8.58 -4.11 -22.23
N ALA A 69 -7.70 -4.52 -21.33
CA ALA A 69 -7.14 -3.66 -20.29
C ALA A 69 -6.40 -2.45 -20.88
N ARG A 70 -5.55 -2.70 -21.89
CA ARG A 70 -4.79 -1.65 -22.59
C ARG A 70 -5.71 -0.62 -23.24
N LEU A 71 -6.77 -1.06 -23.90
CA LEU A 71 -7.72 -0.14 -24.55
C LEU A 71 -8.50 0.69 -23.52
N LYS A 72 -8.93 0.09 -22.41
CA LYS A 72 -9.62 0.80 -21.34
C LYS A 72 -8.70 1.83 -20.67
N PHE A 73 -7.51 1.40 -20.30
CA PHE A 73 -6.51 2.30 -19.70
C PHE A 73 -6.15 3.47 -20.62
N TRP A 74 -5.97 3.21 -21.92
CA TRP A 74 -5.69 4.25 -22.90
C TRP A 74 -6.80 5.31 -22.99
N LYS A 75 -8.08 4.89 -22.98
CA LYS A 75 -9.23 5.81 -22.93
C LYS A 75 -9.20 6.70 -21.69
N ILE A 76 -8.89 6.12 -20.54
CA ILE A 76 -8.75 6.89 -19.26
C ILE A 76 -7.60 7.89 -19.36
N LEU A 77 -6.48 7.48 -19.92
CA LEU A 77 -5.31 8.34 -20.09
C LEU A 77 -5.59 9.52 -21.02
N GLN A 78 -6.32 9.28 -22.12
CA GLN A 78 -6.78 10.34 -23.03
C GLN A 78 -7.77 11.29 -22.34
N ALA A 79 -8.73 10.78 -21.59
CA ALA A 79 -9.66 11.59 -20.83
C ALA A 79 -8.93 12.47 -19.79
N ARG A 80 -7.86 11.93 -19.19
CA ARG A 80 -7.00 12.71 -18.27
C ARG A 80 -6.27 13.84 -19.00
N ALA A 81 -5.76 13.62 -20.22
CA ALA A 81 -5.17 14.67 -21.03
C ALA A 81 -6.18 15.79 -21.34
N ALA A 82 -7.38 15.43 -21.76
CA ALA A 82 -8.45 16.39 -22.02
C ALA A 82 -8.81 17.22 -20.76
N SER A 83 -8.84 16.57 -19.59
CA SER A 83 -9.06 17.25 -18.31
C SER A 83 -7.95 18.24 -17.98
N ILE A 84 -6.68 17.90 -18.22
CA ILE A 84 -5.54 18.80 -18.03
C ILE A 84 -5.64 20.01 -18.96
N GLN A 85 -5.98 19.78 -20.24
CA GLN A 85 -6.18 20.87 -21.22
C GLN A 85 -7.28 21.85 -20.76
N ALA A 86 -8.40 21.30 -20.29
CA ALA A 86 -9.52 22.13 -19.83
C ALA A 86 -9.18 22.96 -18.58
N LEU A 87 -8.45 22.39 -17.64
CA LEU A 87 -8.11 23.06 -16.36
C LEU A 87 -6.95 24.05 -16.49
N GLU A 88 -5.96 23.73 -17.31
CA GLU A 88 -4.71 24.52 -17.39
C GLU A 88 -4.67 25.41 -18.64
N SER A 89 -5.72 25.42 -19.45
CA SER A 89 -5.86 26.21 -20.70
C SER A 89 -4.66 26.06 -21.65
N ARG A 90 -4.00 24.89 -21.62
CA ARG A 90 -2.84 24.56 -22.45
C ARG A 90 -3.08 23.29 -23.24
N THR A 91 -2.52 23.21 -24.44
CA THR A 91 -2.52 21.97 -25.22
C THR A 91 -1.67 20.92 -24.51
N PHE A 92 -2.25 19.76 -24.22
CA PHE A 92 -1.54 18.65 -23.62
C PHE A 92 -1.83 17.36 -24.42
N GLU A 93 -0.79 16.71 -24.88
CA GLU A 93 -0.88 15.44 -25.59
C GLU A 93 0.15 14.44 -25.02
N TRP A 94 -0.28 13.20 -24.90
CA TRP A 94 0.61 12.14 -24.47
C TRP A 94 1.55 11.72 -25.60
N ALA A 95 2.80 12.15 -25.54
CA ALA A 95 3.87 11.64 -26.39
C ALA A 95 4.77 10.73 -25.55
N PHE A 96 4.85 9.47 -25.92
CA PHE A 96 5.67 8.47 -25.22
C PHE A 96 6.77 7.94 -26.13
N THR A 97 7.99 7.89 -25.60
CA THR A 97 9.10 7.13 -26.17
C THR A 97 8.83 5.63 -26.09
N ASP A 98 9.58 4.81 -26.80
CA ASP A 98 9.38 3.36 -26.77
C ASP A 98 9.72 2.78 -25.38
N ALA A 99 10.69 3.35 -24.67
CA ALA A 99 10.98 2.99 -23.28
C ALA A 99 9.80 3.29 -22.34
N GLU A 100 9.16 4.44 -22.50
CA GLU A 100 7.96 4.79 -21.71
C GLU A 100 6.76 3.92 -22.05
N LYS A 101 6.60 3.54 -23.33
CA LYS A 101 5.56 2.59 -23.78
C LYS A 101 5.74 1.21 -23.12
N ASP A 102 6.99 0.71 -23.04
CA ASP A 102 7.29 -0.56 -22.35
C ASP A 102 6.91 -0.48 -20.87
N ILE A 103 7.22 0.64 -20.20
CA ILE A 103 6.82 0.87 -18.81
C ILE A 103 5.29 0.86 -18.68
N LEU A 104 4.57 1.59 -19.52
CA LEU A 104 3.10 1.64 -19.49
C LEU A 104 2.47 0.26 -19.71
N GLN A 105 2.99 -0.51 -20.66
CA GLN A 105 2.54 -1.88 -20.90
C GLN A 105 2.72 -2.75 -19.66
N ASN A 106 3.88 -2.67 -19.01
CA ASN A 106 4.14 -3.43 -17.79
C ASN A 106 3.32 -2.93 -16.60
N LEU A 107 3.02 -1.63 -16.50
CA LEU A 107 2.11 -1.11 -15.48
C LEU A 107 0.68 -1.64 -15.67
N VAL A 108 0.16 -1.66 -16.91
CA VAL A 108 -1.16 -2.26 -17.19
C VAL A 108 -1.16 -3.74 -16.81
N ARG A 109 -0.15 -4.52 -17.25
CA ARG A 109 0.01 -5.94 -16.89
C ARG A 109 0.07 -6.16 -15.39
N TYR A 110 0.80 -5.29 -14.69
CA TYR A 110 0.94 -5.36 -13.23
C TYR A 110 -0.42 -5.20 -12.53
N PHE A 111 -1.23 -4.23 -12.96
CA PHE A 111 -2.53 -3.98 -12.32
C PHE A 111 -3.56 -5.08 -12.59
N ILE A 112 -3.51 -5.73 -13.76
CA ILE A 112 -4.39 -6.87 -14.08
C ILE A 112 -3.84 -8.23 -13.61
N ASN A 113 -2.73 -8.26 -12.88
CA ASN A 113 -2.05 -9.49 -12.42
C ASN A 113 -1.63 -10.44 -13.57
N ASP A 114 -1.24 -9.89 -14.71
CA ASP A 114 -0.72 -10.67 -15.86
C ASP A 114 0.69 -11.19 -15.57
N GLN A 115 0.88 -12.50 -15.64
CA GLN A 115 2.17 -13.16 -15.39
C GLN A 115 3.27 -12.79 -16.43
N ALA A 116 2.89 -12.21 -17.57
CA ALA A 116 3.84 -11.65 -18.53
C ALA A 116 4.39 -10.27 -18.12
N CYS A 117 4.00 -9.75 -16.94
CA CYS A 117 4.55 -8.53 -16.37
C CYS A 117 6.01 -8.71 -15.97
N LYS A 118 6.85 -7.72 -16.27
CA LYS A 118 8.26 -7.69 -15.83
C LYS A 118 8.43 -7.32 -14.35
N TYR A 119 7.40 -6.75 -13.73
CA TYR A 119 7.43 -6.35 -12.32
C TYR A 119 6.92 -7.47 -11.44
N ASP A 120 7.47 -7.57 -10.23
CA ASP A 120 6.99 -8.53 -9.24
C ASP A 120 5.55 -8.19 -8.82
N LEU A 121 4.62 -9.09 -9.14
CA LEU A 121 3.20 -8.88 -8.88
C LEU A 121 2.85 -8.86 -7.38
N ALA A 122 3.71 -9.44 -6.53
CA ALA A 122 3.53 -9.49 -5.08
C ALA A 122 4.09 -8.27 -4.35
N LYS A 123 4.81 -7.39 -5.05
CA LYS A 123 5.39 -6.15 -4.51
C LYS A 123 4.59 -4.93 -4.96
N GLY A 124 4.68 -3.84 -4.19
CA GLY A 124 4.27 -2.52 -4.65
C GLY A 124 5.21 -1.94 -5.71
N LEU A 125 5.06 -0.66 -6.05
CA LEU A 125 5.88 0.01 -7.03
C LEU A 125 6.53 1.27 -6.44
N PHE A 126 7.79 1.50 -6.77
CA PHE A 126 8.51 2.73 -6.49
C PHE A 126 8.84 3.43 -7.82
N LEU A 127 8.01 4.40 -8.22
CA LEU A 127 8.16 5.16 -9.46
C LEU A 127 9.03 6.38 -9.19
N TYR A 128 10.15 6.48 -9.88
CA TYR A 128 11.08 7.59 -9.71
C TYR A 128 11.61 8.14 -11.05
N GLY A 129 12.19 9.32 -11.02
CA GLY A 129 12.75 9.97 -12.21
C GLY A 129 12.53 11.49 -12.17
N ALA A 130 12.96 12.19 -13.21
CA ALA A 130 12.93 13.65 -13.29
C ALA A 130 11.50 14.22 -13.10
N PRO A 131 11.36 15.43 -12.54
CA PRO A 131 10.07 16.12 -12.46
C PRO A 131 9.48 16.32 -13.86
N GLY A 132 8.13 16.29 -13.95
CA GLY A 132 7.43 16.57 -15.20
C GLY A 132 7.37 15.41 -16.20
N THR A 133 7.93 14.23 -15.91
CA THR A 133 7.85 13.05 -16.79
C THR A 133 6.47 12.38 -16.86
N GLY A 134 5.50 12.84 -16.09
CA GLY A 134 4.11 12.35 -16.11
C GLY A 134 3.80 11.23 -15.12
N LYS A 135 4.72 10.86 -14.21
CA LYS A 135 4.52 9.78 -13.21
C LYS A 135 3.22 9.90 -12.43
N THR A 136 2.98 11.07 -11.85
CA THR A 136 1.77 11.35 -11.06
C THR A 136 0.50 11.17 -11.90
N GLU A 137 0.47 11.72 -13.11
CA GLU A 137 -0.69 11.63 -14.01
C GLU A 137 -0.97 10.21 -14.47
N ILE A 138 0.07 9.44 -14.79
CA ILE A 138 -0.05 8.03 -15.15
C ILE A 138 -0.60 7.24 -13.96
N MET A 139 -0.10 7.46 -12.76
CA MET A 139 -0.59 6.79 -11.56
C MET A 139 -2.02 7.18 -11.21
N ARG A 140 -2.42 8.44 -11.45
CA ARG A 140 -3.84 8.86 -11.33
C ARG A 140 -4.74 8.15 -12.33
N ALA A 141 -4.27 7.98 -13.57
CA ALA A 141 -5.01 7.21 -14.57
C ALA A 141 -5.12 5.73 -14.19
N LEU A 142 -4.06 5.13 -13.63
CA LEU A 142 -4.06 3.76 -13.11
C LEU A 142 -4.97 3.60 -11.88
N GLN A 143 -5.02 4.60 -11.00
CA GLN A 143 -5.97 4.63 -9.89
C GLN A 143 -7.40 4.53 -10.43
N LYS A 144 -7.76 5.41 -11.36
CA LYS A 144 -9.09 5.44 -11.97
C LYS A 144 -9.44 4.13 -12.67
N PHE A 145 -8.46 3.56 -13.38
CA PHE A 145 -8.60 2.27 -14.04
C PHE A 145 -8.87 1.14 -13.03
N ALA A 146 -8.05 1.07 -11.97
CA ALA A 146 -8.19 0.05 -10.95
C ALA A 146 -9.49 0.17 -10.13
N GLU A 147 -9.97 1.40 -9.91
CA GLU A 147 -11.26 1.67 -9.28
C GLU A 147 -12.44 1.24 -10.15
N GLN A 148 -12.45 1.64 -11.43
CA GLN A 148 -13.56 1.32 -12.36
C GLN A 148 -13.73 -0.17 -12.62
N GLU A 149 -12.64 -0.92 -12.60
CA GLU A 149 -12.63 -2.37 -12.83
C GLU A 149 -12.58 -3.16 -11.50
N GLU A 150 -12.74 -2.50 -10.35
CA GLU A 150 -12.75 -3.09 -9.01
C GLU A 150 -11.56 -4.03 -8.71
N MET A 151 -10.39 -3.68 -9.23
CA MET A 151 -9.20 -4.53 -9.18
C MET A 151 -8.68 -4.76 -7.76
N GLN A 152 -7.99 -5.88 -7.54
CA GLN A 152 -7.33 -6.20 -6.27
C GLN A 152 -6.32 -5.14 -5.84
N LYS A 153 -5.62 -4.56 -6.81
CA LYS A 153 -4.61 -3.53 -6.61
C LYS A 153 -5.18 -2.10 -6.63
N ARG A 154 -6.50 -1.91 -6.57
CA ARG A 154 -7.08 -0.57 -6.37
C ARG A 154 -6.52 0.06 -5.11
N PHE A 155 -6.31 1.36 -5.14
CA PHE A 155 -5.59 2.06 -4.09
C PHE A 155 -6.12 3.47 -3.84
N GLU A 156 -5.92 3.94 -2.63
CA GLU A 156 -6.16 5.30 -2.19
C GLU A 156 -4.95 6.19 -2.47
N TRP A 157 -5.17 7.50 -2.51
CA TRP A 157 -4.13 8.49 -2.77
C TRP A 157 -3.80 9.32 -1.54
N THR A 158 -2.52 9.54 -1.32
CA THR A 158 -2.00 10.44 -0.29
C THR A 158 -1.01 11.40 -0.93
N ASN A 159 -1.24 12.71 -0.74
CA ASN A 159 -0.27 13.73 -1.06
C ASN A 159 0.59 14.00 0.18
N LEU A 160 1.87 13.68 0.13
CA LEU A 160 2.76 13.84 1.27
C LEU A 160 3.01 15.31 1.62
N SER A 161 2.97 16.23 0.65
CA SER A 161 3.06 17.67 0.90
C SER A 161 1.92 18.15 1.82
N GLU A 162 0.70 17.74 1.51
CA GLU A 162 -0.48 18.03 2.32
C GLU A 162 -0.38 17.36 3.70
N THR A 163 0.05 16.10 3.74
CA THR A 163 0.29 15.34 4.98
C THR A 163 1.28 16.06 5.89
N TYR A 164 2.38 16.56 5.35
CA TYR A 164 3.36 17.34 6.13
C TYR A 164 2.79 18.66 6.64
N THR A 165 2.00 19.34 5.84
CA THR A 165 1.34 20.60 6.24
C THR A 165 0.36 20.34 7.39
N LEU A 166 -0.52 19.36 7.24
CA LEU A 166 -1.47 18.98 8.28
C LEU A 166 -0.77 18.54 9.57
N ALA A 167 0.29 17.72 9.45
CA ALA A 167 1.05 17.29 10.62
C ALA A 167 1.70 18.42 11.41
N LYS A 168 2.00 19.56 10.77
CA LYS A 168 2.55 20.75 11.43
C LYS A 168 1.48 21.64 12.05
N THR A 169 0.31 21.73 11.43
CA THR A 169 -0.75 22.70 11.79
C THR A 169 -1.83 22.11 12.68
N ASP A 170 -2.10 20.80 12.55
CA ASP A 170 -3.13 20.10 13.30
C ASP A 170 -2.49 19.10 14.26
N LYS A 171 -2.62 19.34 15.57
CA LYS A 171 -2.05 18.47 16.62
C LYS A 171 -2.78 17.12 16.74
N GLU A 172 -4.04 17.04 16.32
CA GLU A 172 -4.84 15.81 16.36
C GLU A 172 -4.60 14.93 15.12
N TYR A 173 -4.13 15.53 14.03
CA TYR A 173 -3.82 14.80 12.81
C TYR A 173 -2.64 13.82 13.00
N ASN A 174 -2.91 12.52 12.87
CA ASN A 174 -1.85 11.51 12.90
C ASN A 174 -1.55 11.02 11.48
N PRO A 175 -0.44 11.46 10.87
CA PRO A 175 -0.11 11.12 9.47
C PRO A 175 0.10 9.63 9.25
N VAL A 176 0.52 8.90 10.29
CA VAL A 176 0.77 7.46 10.20
C VAL A 176 -0.55 6.69 10.23
N VAL A 177 -1.40 6.94 11.22
CA VAL A 177 -2.66 6.22 11.39
C VAL A 177 -3.60 6.39 10.20
N GLN A 178 -3.69 7.60 9.65
CA GLN A 178 -4.60 7.90 8.54
C GLN A 178 -4.13 7.32 7.20
N ASN A 179 -2.85 6.95 7.08
CA ASN A 179 -2.26 6.49 5.83
C ASN A 179 -1.88 5.00 5.82
N VAL A 180 -2.30 4.21 6.82
CA VAL A 180 -1.87 2.80 6.91
C VAL A 180 -2.85 1.80 6.32
N THR A 181 -4.14 2.12 6.22
CA THR A 181 -5.14 1.18 5.73
C THR A 181 -5.17 1.12 4.20
N MET A 182 -5.57 -0.04 3.64
CA MET A 182 -5.74 -0.29 2.21
C MET A 182 -4.43 -0.21 1.39
N ASN A 183 -4.48 -0.54 0.11
CA ASN A 183 -3.41 -0.22 -0.81
C ASN A 183 -3.36 1.30 -1.00
N ARG A 184 -2.17 1.90 -1.11
CA ARG A 184 -2.05 3.35 -1.09
C ARG A 184 -0.89 3.85 -1.94
N ALA A 185 -1.15 4.94 -2.68
CA ALA A 185 -0.12 5.70 -3.38
C ALA A 185 0.28 6.93 -2.57
N PHE A 186 1.59 7.16 -2.48
CA PHE A 186 2.20 8.31 -1.81
C PHE A 186 2.92 9.16 -2.84
N ASP A 187 2.32 10.31 -3.16
CA ASP A 187 2.90 11.27 -4.12
C ASP A 187 3.85 12.23 -3.41
N GLU A 188 4.80 12.75 -4.18
CA GLU A 188 5.86 13.65 -3.72
C GLU A 188 6.78 13.04 -2.64
N PHE A 189 6.96 11.71 -2.69
CA PHE A 189 7.84 11.01 -1.74
C PHE A 189 9.27 11.56 -1.82
N GLY A 190 9.86 11.84 -0.64
CA GLY A 190 11.21 12.40 -0.53
C GLY A 190 11.35 13.89 -0.86
N ARG A 191 10.27 14.61 -1.17
CA ARG A 191 10.32 16.05 -1.38
C ARG A 191 10.59 16.82 -0.09
N TYR A 192 10.06 16.34 1.01
CA TYR A 192 10.26 16.93 2.34
C TYR A 192 11.15 16.00 3.15
N SER A 193 12.28 16.52 3.58
CA SER A 193 13.17 15.89 4.55
C SER A 193 13.12 16.64 5.87
N GLY A 194 13.25 15.92 6.95
CA GLY A 194 13.25 16.47 8.30
C GLY A 194 11.94 16.21 9.04
N GLY A 195 12.08 16.09 10.36
CA GLY A 195 11.00 15.72 11.23
C GLY A 195 10.01 16.86 11.51
N VAL A 196 8.80 16.48 11.83
CA VAL A 196 7.80 17.36 12.44
C VAL A 196 7.88 17.18 13.95
N ILE A 197 8.03 18.26 14.71
CA ILE A 197 8.06 18.20 16.18
C ILE A 197 6.63 17.97 16.67
N ARG A 198 6.43 16.85 17.39
CA ARG A 198 5.15 16.50 18.00
C ARG A 198 5.38 16.01 19.43
N PHE A 199 4.68 16.60 20.39
CA PHE A 199 4.76 16.26 21.81
C PHE A 199 6.20 16.22 22.37
N GLY A 200 7.10 17.03 21.81
CA GLY A 200 8.52 17.09 22.20
C GLY A 200 9.45 16.17 21.41
N ASP A 201 8.92 15.25 20.63
CA ASP A 201 9.69 14.34 19.79
C ASP A 201 9.68 14.77 18.31
N THR A 202 10.74 14.41 17.61
CA THR A 202 10.86 14.66 16.16
C THR A 202 10.39 13.42 15.42
N LEU A 203 9.28 13.54 14.67
CA LEU A 203 8.74 12.49 13.81
C LEU A 203 9.15 12.73 12.35
N ASP A 204 9.94 11.83 11.78
CA ASP A 204 10.10 11.79 10.31
C ASP A 204 8.91 11.03 9.70
N ILE A 205 8.10 11.76 8.93
CA ILE A 205 6.85 11.22 8.35
C ILE A 205 7.15 10.18 7.28
N ASN A 206 8.21 10.35 6.45
CA ASN A 206 8.56 9.38 5.44
C ASN A 206 8.99 8.06 6.08
N GLU A 207 9.85 8.14 7.09
CA GLU A 207 10.32 6.97 7.83
C GLU A 207 9.17 6.22 8.48
N ALA A 208 8.33 6.94 9.23
CA ALA A 208 7.18 6.35 9.91
C ALA A 208 6.18 5.69 8.93
N ILE A 209 5.93 6.30 7.76
CA ILE A 209 5.08 5.72 6.72
C ILE A 209 5.72 4.45 6.15
N ILE A 210 7.01 4.46 5.81
CA ILE A 210 7.70 3.28 5.26
C ILE A 210 7.63 2.12 6.25
N GLU A 211 7.91 2.35 7.52
CA GLU A 211 7.85 1.31 8.55
C GLU A 211 6.47 0.67 8.65
N GLN A 212 5.44 1.50 8.76
CA GLN A 212 4.07 1.02 8.86
C GLN A 212 3.63 0.29 7.58
N ARG A 213 3.98 0.80 6.40
CA ARG A 213 3.65 0.17 5.12
C ARG A 213 4.37 -1.16 4.92
N TYR A 214 5.61 -1.27 5.37
CA TYR A 214 6.36 -2.52 5.34
C TYR A 214 5.70 -3.60 6.22
N GLU A 215 5.29 -3.27 7.46
CA GLU A 215 4.55 -4.19 8.32
C GLU A 215 3.21 -4.60 7.72
N ARG A 216 2.50 -3.67 7.09
CA ARG A 216 1.24 -3.94 6.40
C ARG A 216 1.40 -4.84 5.18
N TRP A 217 2.45 -4.64 4.41
CA TRP A 217 2.78 -5.52 3.31
C TRP A 217 3.09 -6.94 3.78
N LYS A 218 3.91 -7.09 4.83
CA LYS A 218 4.22 -8.41 5.41
C LYS A 218 3.01 -9.14 5.96
N ARG A 219 2.18 -8.45 6.74
CA ARG A 219 1.04 -9.06 7.44
C ARG A 219 -0.17 -9.27 6.55
N TYR A 220 -0.47 -8.32 5.67
CA TYR A 220 -1.74 -8.25 4.96
C TYR A 220 -1.59 -8.22 3.45
N GLY A 221 -0.39 -8.25 2.89
CA GLY A 221 -0.14 -8.13 1.46
C GLY A 221 -0.57 -6.79 0.87
N GLN A 222 -0.66 -5.73 1.69
CA GLN A 222 -1.10 -4.41 1.22
C GLN A 222 -0.02 -3.74 0.39
N PHE A 223 -0.39 -3.35 -0.82
CA PHE A 223 0.52 -2.69 -1.75
C PHE A 223 0.75 -1.22 -1.40
N SER A 224 1.97 -0.76 -1.64
CA SER A 224 2.37 0.64 -1.53
C SER A 224 2.95 1.10 -2.86
N PHE A 225 2.52 2.28 -3.30
CA PHE A 225 2.97 2.91 -4.53
C PHE A 225 3.61 4.25 -4.19
N PHE A 226 4.93 4.34 -4.29
CA PHE A 226 5.65 5.59 -4.03
C PHE A 226 5.97 6.30 -5.35
N ILE A 227 5.74 7.60 -5.40
CA ILE A 227 6.03 8.44 -6.55
C ILE A 227 7.02 9.51 -6.10
N ALA A 228 8.22 9.49 -6.66
CA ALA A 228 9.33 10.32 -6.24
C ALA A 228 9.95 11.10 -7.42
N ASN A 229 10.35 12.34 -7.14
CA ASN A 229 11.08 13.19 -8.07
C ASN A 229 12.58 13.22 -7.74
N VAL A 230 13.13 12.09 -7.34
CA VAL A 230 14.51 11.92 -6.90
C VAL A 230 15.21 10.89 -7.76
N THR A 231 16.54 11.01 -7.86
CA THR A 231 17.37 9.96 -8.45
C THR A 231 17.63 8.85 -7.42
N PRO A 232 18.06 7.63 -7.84
CA PRO A 232 18.46 6.58 -6.89
C PRO A 232 19.59 7.00 -5.94
N ASN A 233 20.45 7.91 -6.37
CA ASN A 233 21.54 8.44 -5.54
C ASN A 233 21.00 9.39 -4.47
N ASP A 234 20.04 10.25 -4.84
CA ASP A 234 19.41 11.18 -3.90
C ASP A 234 18.59 10.42 -2.83
N LEU A 235 17.97 9.31 -3.23
CA LEU A 235 17.18 8.49 -2.31
C LEU A 235 18.03 7.95 -1.14
N LYS A 236 19.31 7.64 -1.37
CA LYS A 236 20.23 7.19 -0.32
C LYS A 236 20.50 8.28 0.74
N ASN A 237 20.28 9.54 0.38
CA ASN A 237 20.46 10.68 1.28
C ASN A 237 19.17 11.08 2.00
N LEU A 238 18.01 10.59 1.52
CA LEU A 238 16.69 10.97 2.04
C LEU A 238 16.14 9.99 3.06
N VAL A 239 16.56 8.74 3.03
CA VAL A 239 16.09 7.70 3.94
C VAL A 239 17.28 6.91 4.49
N SER A 240 17.14 6.41 5.71
CA SER A 240 18.16 5.55 6.31
C SER A 240 18.41 4.28 5.47
N PRO A 241 19.61 3.68 5.52
CA PRO A 241 19.92 2.44 4.80
C PRO A 241 18.91 1.31 5.08
N MET A 242 18.46 1.21 6.33
CA MET A 242 17.45 0.23 6.74
C MET A 242 16.11 0.44 6.03
N LEU A 243 15.66 1.68 5.90
CA LEU A 243 14.40 2.00 5.25
C LEU A 243 14.50 1.85 3.72
N LEU A 244 15.66 2.15 3.16
CA LEU A 244 15.92 1.90 1.74
C LEU A 244 15.83 0.39 1.42
N ASP A 245 16.32 -0.45 2.31
CA ASP A 245 16.21 -1.91 2.17
C ASP A 245 14.76 -2.39 2.24
N ARG A 246 13.98 -1.87 3.19
CA ARG A 246 12.52 -2.13 3.28
C ARG A 246 11.76 -1.73 2.01
N ILE A 247 12.10 -0.56 1.42
CA ILE A 247 11.51 -0.15 0.14
C ILE A 247 11.84 -1.15 -0.96
N ARG A 248 13.08 -1.63 -1.06
CA ARG A 248 13.51 -2.61 -2.06
C ARG A 248 12.84 -3.97 -1.88
N GLU A 249 12.59 -4.36 -0.62
CA GLU A 249 11.91 -5.62 -0.32
C GLU A 249 10.42 -5.54 -0.71
N MET A 250 9.72 -4.45 -0.36
CA MET A 250 8.28 -4.32 -0.58
C MET A 250 7.87 -3.69 -1.91
N CYS A 251 8.78 -3.11 -2.68
CA CYS A 251 8.48 -2.43 -3.94
C CYS A 251 9.43 -2.81 -5.06
N THR A 252 8.91 -2.91 -6.28
CA THR A 252 9.71 -2.93 -7.51
C THR A 252 10.00 -1.50 -7.93
N SER A 253 11.29 -1.18 -8.16
CA SER A 253 11.71 0.14 -8.61
C SER A 253 11.48 0.31 -10.11
N VAL A 254 10.81 1.39 -10.51
CA VAL A 254 10.49 1.74 -11.89
C VAL A 254 11.01 3.13 -12.20
N LEU A 255 12.08 3.20 -13.00
CA LEU A 255 12.60 4.47 -13.50
C LEU A 255 11.74 4.98 -14.64
N PHE A 256 11.19 6.19 -14.49
CA PHE A 256 10.59 6.93 -15.59
C PHE A 256 11.66 7.76 -16.29
N PRO A 257 12.09 7.35 -17.49
CA PRO A 257 13.08 8.11 -18.25
C PRO A 257 12.45 9.38 -18.84
N GLY A 258 13.30 10.24 -19.38
CA GLY A 258 12.86 11.36 -20.19
C GLY A 258 12.95 12.72 -19.51
N GLN A 259 12.61 13.73 -20.32
CA GLN A 259 12.58 15.13 -19.91
C GLN A 259 11.16 15.56 -19.51
N SER A 260 11.08 16.72 -18.88
CA SER A 260 9.78 17.29 -18.50
C SER A 260 8.85 17.44 -19.72
N LYS A 261 7.64 16.93 -19.59
CA LYS A 261 6.54 17.10 -20.57
C LYS A 261 5.75 18.39 -20.32
N ARG A 262 6.14 19.17 -19.31
CA ARG A 262 5.57 20.51 -19.03
C ARG A 262 6.24 21.49 -19.98
N LYS A 263 5.47 22.00 -20.94
CA LYS A 263 5.88 23.11 -21.82
C LYS A 263 5.25 24.39 -21.35
#